data_bf8ada3ddd3372ed76cc3212e76662aa
#
_entry.id   bf8ada3ddd3372ed76cc3212e76662aa
#
_cell.length_a   1.000
_cell.length_b   1.000
_cell.length_c   1.000
_cell.angle_alpha   90.00
_cell.angle_beta   90.00
_cell.angle_gamma   90.00
#
_symmetry.space_group_name_H-M   'P 1'
#
loop_
_entity.id
_entity.type
_entity.pdbx_description
1 polymer ?
#
loop_
_entity_poly.entity_id
_entity_poly.type
_entity_poly.pdbx_seq_one_letter_code
_entity_poly.pdbx_strand_id
1 'polypeptide(L)' 'MNMIVTTPRMGQPVSSLPLHDATDLTAGGIQAQIRLNDQVYTLRITKAGKLILTK' A
#
# COMPACT_ATOMS: atom_id res chain seq x y z
N MET A 1 -2.52 16.82 -5.70
CA MET A 1 -2.36 15.92 -4.55
C MET A 1 -3.20 14.68 -4.73
N ASN A 2 -2.57 13.56 -4.64
CA ASN A 2 -3.27 12.30 -4.84
C ASN A 2 -3.13 11.45 -3.61
N MET A 3 -4.27 11.08 -3.05
CA MET A 3 -4.29 10.17 -1.95
C MET A 3 -5.29 9.08 -2.25
N ILE A 4 -4.84 7.86 -2.21
CA ILE A 4 -5.68 6.72 -2.48
C ILE A 4 -5.79 5.91 -1.20
N VAL A 5 -7.01 5.67 -0.76
CA VAL A 5 -7.26 4.82 0.39
C VAL A 5 -7.84 3.53 -0.13
N THR A 6 -7.15 2.43 0.14
CA THR A 6 -7.61 1.13 -0.29
C THR A 6 -8.07 0.34 0.93
N THR A 7 -9.18 -0.35 0.77
CA THR A 7 -9.72 -1.20 1.81
C THR A 7 -9.55 -2.64 1.38
N PRO A 8 -9.03 -3.52 2.24
CA PRO A 8 -8.89 -4.92 1.86
C PRO A 8 -10.25 -5.49 1.53
N ARG A 9 -10.28 -6.26 0.47
CA ARG A 9 -11.49 -6.93 0.09
C ARG A 9 -11.60 -8.22 0.88
N MET A 10 -12.72 -8.42 1.53
CA MET A 10 -12.95 -9.68 2.19
C MET A 10 -13.10 -10.77 1.15
N GLY A 11 -12.56 -11.92 1.40
CA GLY A 11 -12.66 -13.04 0.52
C GLY A 11 -11.34 -13.30 -0.14
N GLN A 12 -11.29 -13.22 -1.45
CA GLN A 12 -10.14 -13.70 -2.15
C GLN A 12 -9.46 -12.63 -2.92
N PRO A 13 -8.14 -12.65 -3.00
CA PRO A 13 -7.43 -11.82 -3.96
C PRO A 13 -7.77 -12.26 -5.38
N VAL A 14 -7.63 -11.35 -6.30
CA VAL A 14 -7.73 -11.67 -7.72
C VAL A 14 -6.53 -12.52 -8.08
N SER A 15 -6.76 -13.77 -8.51
CA SER A 15 -5.67 -14.72 -8.64
C SER A 15 -4.65 -14.35 -9.69
N SER A 16 -5.00 -13.53 -10.67
CA SER A 16 -4.08 -13.12 -11.71
C SER A 16 -3.22 -11.92 -11.34
N LEU A 17 -3.42 -11.33 -10.19
CA LEU A 17 -2.68 -10.16 -9.77
C LEU A 17 -1.62 -10.52 -8.73
N PRO A 18 -0.46 -9.87 -8.77
CA PRO A 18 0.51 -10.04 -7.70
C PRO A 18 -0.07 -9.57 -6.38
N LEU A 19 0.23 -10.30 -5.33
CA LEU A 19 -0.20 -9.94 -3.98
C LEU A 19 1.02 -9.58 -3.16
N HIS A 20 0.99 -8.41 -2.54
CA HIS A 20 2.07 -7.94 -1.70
C HIS A 20 1.55 -7.64 -0.31
N ASP A 21 2.31 -8.03 0.69
CA ASP A 21 1.96 -7.77 2.07
C ASP A 21 2.55 -6.42 2.47
N ALA A 22 1.70 -5.53 2.98
CA ALA A 22 2.15 -4.20 3.36
C ALA A 22 3.21 -4.22 4.45
N THR A 23 3.14 -5.19 5.37
CA THR A 23 4.14 -5.28 6.42
C THR A 23 5.50 -5.67 5.87
N ASP A 24 5.53 -6.43 4.80
CA ASP A 24 6.77 -6.73 4.11
C ASP A 24 7.32 -5.51 3.39
N LEU A 25 6.43 -4.77 2.72
CA LEU A 25 6.85 -3.60 1.99
C LEU A 25 7.42 -2.53 2.90
N THR A 26 6.89 -2.42 4.11
CA THR A 26 7.35 -1.43 5.07
C THR A 26 8.46 -1.95 5.98
N ALA A 27 8.91 -3.18 5.75
CA ALA A 27 9.96 -3.83 6.53
C ALA A 27 9.64 -3.84 8.03
N GLY A 28 8.38 -4.08 8.35
CA GLY A 28 7.93 -4.12 9.74
C GLY A 28 7.58 -2.76 10.32
N GLY A 29 7.72 -1.70 9.55
CA GLY A 29 7.35 -0.36 9.97
C GLY A 29 5.96 0.02 9.49
N ILE A 30 5.74 1.30 9.32
CA ILE A 30 4.44 1.81 8.90
C ILE A 30 4.49 2.59 7.59
N GLN A 31 5.67 2.77 7.03
CA GLN A 31 5.82 3.53 5.79
C GLN A 31 6.75 2.81 4.85
N ALA A 32 6.49 2.98 3.56
CA ALA A 32 7.36 2.52 2.50
C ALA A 32 7.25 3.48 1.33
N GLN A 33 8.28 3.53 0.52
CA GLN A 33 8.24 4.32 -0.70
C GLN A 33 8.07 3.38 -1.89
N ILE A 34 7.26 3.81 -2.83
CA ILE A 34 7.00 3.06 -4.05
C ILE A 34 7.24 3.98 -5.22
N ARG A 35 8.07 3.54 -6.13
CA ARG A 35 8.40 4.35 -7.29
C ARG A 35 7.64 3.87 -8.51
N LEU A 36 7.09 4.82 -9.23
CA LEU A 36 6.51 4.58 -10.54
C LEU A 36 7.16 5.56 -11.50
N ASN A 37 7.96 5.04 -12.41
CA ASN A 37 8.75 5.86 -13.33
C ASN A 37 9.64 6.82 -12.53
N ASP A 38 9.44 8.12 -12.69
CA ASP A 38 10.22 9.12 -11.97
C ASP A 38 9.52 9.63 -10.72
N GLN A 39 8.39 9.03 -10.37
CA GLN A 39 7.58 9.50 -9.26
C GLN A 39 7.75 8.57 -8.07
N VAL A 40 7.88 9.13 -6.90
CA VAL A 40 7.98 8.36 -5.67
C VAL A 40 6.76 8.65 -4.81
N TYR A 41 6.09 7.58 -4.41
CA TYR A 41 4.91 7.66 -3.56
C TYR A 41 5.23 7.08 -2.19
N THR A 42 4.54 7.56 -1.17
CA THR A 42 4.69 7.02 0.17
C THR A 42 3.45 6.21 0.53
N LEU A 43 3.69 4.94 0.84
CA LEU A 43 2.66 4.05 1.35
C LEU A 43 2.69 4.13 2.87
N ARG A 44 1.52 4.26 3.48
CA ARG A 44 1.45 4.35 4.93
C ARG A 44 0.36 3.45 5.47
N ILE A 45 0.68 2.74 6.54
CA ILE A 45 -0.29 1.93 7.27
C ILE A 45 -0.82 2.78 8.42
N THR A 46 -2.13 2.96 8.48
CA THR A 46 -2.74 3.77 9.54
C THR A 46 -3.04 2.92 10.76
N LYS A 47 -3.33 3.59 11.88
CA LYS A 47 -3.72 2.90 13.10
C LYS A 47 -5.00 2.11 12.93
N ALA A 48 -5.85 2.51 12.02
CA ALA A 48 -7.10 1.81 11.75
C ALA A 48 -6.89 0.59 10.86
N GLY A 49 -5.65 0.29 10.48
CA GLY A 49 -5.38 -0.86 9.63
C GLY A 49 -5.70 -0.62 8.18
N LYS A 50 -5.59 0.61 7.72
CA LYS A 50 -5.83 0.96 6.32
C LYS A 50 -4.55 1.41 5.66
N LEU A 51 -4.53 1.37 4.35
CA LEU A 51 -3.39 1.85 3.59
C LEU A 51 -3.72 3.18 2.94
N ILE A 52 -2.76 4.07 2.98
CA ILE A 52 -2.83 5.36 2.30
C ILE A 52 -1.62 5.47 1.40
N LEU A 53 -1.86 5.90 0.18
CA LEU A 53 -0.79 6.15 -0.77
C LEU A 53 -0.80 7.63 -1.11
N THR A 54 0.29 8.31 -0.86
CA THR A 54 0.41 9.73 -1.16
C THR A 54 1.64 9.99 -2.01
N LYS A 55 1.59 11.07 -2.71
CA LYS A 55 2.71 11.48 -3.53
C LYS A 55 3.47 12.65 -2.90
#